data_1565708bea4f93e1deac5719005c8a9c
#
_entry.id   1565708bea4f93e1deac5719005c8a9c
#
_cell.length_a   1.000
_cell.length_b   1.000
_cell.length_c   1.000
_cell.angle_alpha   90.00
_cell.angle_beta   90.00
_cell.angle_gamma   90.00
#
_symmetry.space_group_name_H-M   'P 1'
#
loop_
_entity.id
_entity.type
_entity.pdbx_description
1 polymer ?
#
loop_
_entity_poly.entity_id
_entity_poly.type
_entity_poly.pdbx_seq_one_letter_code
_entity_poly.pdbx_strand_id
1 'polypeptide(L)'
;ATVADLLAGAVSRGKLAAPRRDAILADAFRTATDHAALVQADLLIEAVFESMDVKRQVFAALDRVAKPGAVLATNTSYLDVNQIADATSRPRDVIGLHFFSPAHVMRLLEVVVPDRAAPDAIATGFALAKRLKKVAVRAGVCDGFIGNRILAHYRAAVDAMVLDGADPIAVDRALTGFGFAMGPYAVTDLAGLDIGYMTRQRKAADRHPRDRVPVFADRLYE
;
A
#
# COMPACT_ATOMS: atom_id res chain seq x y z
N ALA A 1 -1.56 5.49 19.73
CA ALA A 1 -2.24 4.28 20.19
C ALA A 1 -1.75 3.09 19.35
N THR A 2 -1.98 3.06 18.05
CA THR A 2 -1.73 1.88 17.20
C THR A 2 -0.31 1.30 17.27
N VAL A 3 0.75 2.13 17.30
CA VAL A 3 2.14 1.61 17.39
C VAL A 3 2.39 0.97 18.76
N ALA A 4 1.94 1.60 19.83
CA ALA A 4 2.08 1.04 21.19
C ALA A 4 1.32 -0.28 21.32
N ASP A 5 0.11 -0.39 20.74
CA ASP A 5 -0.70 -1.60 20.75
C ASP A 5 -0.05 -2.74 19.97
N LEU A 6 0.52 -2.45 18.78
CA LEU A 6 1.26 -3.42 17.98
C LEU A 6 2.48 -3.96 18.74
N LEU A 7 3.24 -3.08 19.43
CA LEU A 7 4.40 -3.46 20.22
C LEU A 7 3.98 -4.26 21.48
N ALA A 8 2.89 -3.86 22.14
CA ALA A 8 2.33 -4.62 23.27
C ALA A 8 1.88 -6.02 22.83
N GLY A 9 1.21 -6.14 21.68
CA GLY A 9 0.85 -7.42 21.10
C GLY A 9 2.07 -8.27 20.68
N ALA A 10 3.20 -7.68 20.30
CA ALA A 10 4.43 -8.40 20.05
C ALA A 10 5.04 -8.95 21.34
N VAL A 11 4.96 -8.19 22.43
CA VAL A 11 5.41 -8.65 23.76
C VAL A 11 4.54 -9.80 24.26
N SER A 12 3.21 -9.68 24.19
CA SER A 12 2.30 -10.73 24.65
C SER A 12 2.49 -12.06 23.91
N ARG A 13 2.91 -12.02 22.63
CA ARG A 13 3.24 -13.20 21.82
C ARG A 13 4.71 -13.68 21.96
N GLY A 14 5.48 -13.12 22.89
CA GLY A 14 6.88 -13.49 23.10
C GLY A 14 7.84 -13.12 21.95
N LYS A 15 7.39 -12.25 20.99
CA LYS A 15 8.19 -11.82 19.84
C LYS A 15 9.07 -10.59 20.12
N LEU A 16 8.83 -9.91 21.24
CA LEU A 16 9.56 -8.73 21.68
C LEU A 16 9.65 -8.73 23.21
N ALA A 17 10.84 -8.42 23.75
CA ALA A 17 11.00 -8.25 25.19
C ALA A 17 10.40 -6.91 25.64
N ALA A 18 9.75 -6.89 26.83
CA ALA A 18 9.13 -5.67 27.37
C ALA A 18 10.11 -4.49 27.49
N PRO A 19 11.35 -4.64 28.02
CA PRO A 19 12.31 -3.53 28.06
C PRO A 19 12.65 -2.98 26.66
N ARG A 20 12.65 -3.83 25.63
CA ARG A 20 12.90 -3.38 24.26
C ARG A 20 11.74 -2.57 23.69
N ARG A 21 10.48 -2.96 23.99
CA ARG A 21 9.30 -2.16 23.67
C ARG A 21 9.41 -0.76 24.29
N ASP A 22 9.75 -0.70 25.59
CA ASP A 22 9.82 0.55 26.33
C ASP A 22 10.90 1.49 25.76
N ALA A 23 12.08 0.95 25.44
CA ALA A 23 13.14 1.69 24.77
C ALA A 23 12.72 2.21 23.37
N ILE A 24 11.98 1.41 22.57
CA ILE A 24 11.48 1.86 21.27
C ILE A 24 10.52 3.04 21.43
N LEU A 25 9.59 2.97 22.38
CA LEU A 25 8.59 4.03 22.60
C LEU A 25 9.22 5.31 23.17
N ALA A 26 10.27 5.19 24.01
CA ALA A 26 10.94 6.32 24.61
C ALA A 26 11.91 7.03 23.63
N ASP A 27 12.72 6.25 22.90
CA ASP A 27 13.89 6.78 22.21
C ASP A 27 13.78 6.78 20.69
N ALA A 28 13.01 5.82 20.11
CA ALA A 28 12.98 5.60 18.65
C ALA A 28 11.67 6.00 17.99
N PHE A 29 10.61 6.25 18.77
CA PHE A 29 9.29 6.63 18.23
C PHE A 29 8.85 7.98 18.79
N ARG A 30 8.56 8.92 17.87
CA ARG A 30 8.04 10.25 18.20
C ARG A 30 6.84 10.57 17.32
N THR A 31 5.91 11.32 17.88
CA THR A 31 4.74 11.87 17.14
C THR A 31 4.83 13.39 17.10
N ALA A 32 4.42 13.96 15.99
CA ALA A 32 4.33 15.40 15.80
C ALA A 32 3.11 15.72 14.94
N THR A 33 2.59 16.93 15.06
CA THR A 33 1.50 17.47 14.24
C THR A 33 1.99 18.46 13.19
N ASP A 34 3.29 18.80 13.21
CA ASP A 34 3.91 19.74 12.29
C ASP A 34 4.98 19.02 11.44
N HIS A 35 4.97 19.26 10.13
CA HIS A 35 5.98 18.75 9.21
C HIS A 35 7.40 19.26 9.53
N ALA A 36 7.56 20.37 10.22
CA ALA A 36 8.86 20.87 10.68
C ALA A 36 9.65 19.85 11.51
N ALA A 37 8.95 18.92 12.17
CA ALA A 37 9.60 17.81 12.88
C ALA A 37 10.37 16.85 11.96
N LEU A 38 10.13 16.88 10.65
CA LEU A 38 10.71 16.00 9.65
C LEU A 38 11.96 16.55 8.98
N VAL A 39 12.40 17.77 9.33
CA VAL A 39 13.52 18.50 8.65
C VAL A 39 14.83 17.70 8.62
N GLN A 40 15.08 16.82 9.57
CA GLN A 40 16.30 16.01 9.65
C GLN A 40 16.12 14.58 9.07
N ALA A 41 14.93 14.24 8.57
CA ALA A 41 14.68 12.92 8.05
C ALA A 41 15.42 12.68 6.71
N ASP A 42 16.00 11.50 6.55
CA ASP A 42 16.65 11.05 5.31
C ASP A 42 15.62 10.45 4.33
N LEU A 43 14.51 9.93 4.86
CA LEU A 43 13.42 9.35 4.11
C LEU A 43 12.09 9.75 4.75
N LEU A 44 11.18 10.27 3.94
CA LEU A 44 9.82 10.63 4.33
C LEU A 44 8.85 9.74 3.57
N ILE A 45 7.99 9.03 4.29
CA ILE A 45 6.99 8.13 3.67
C ILE A 45 5.60 8.68 3.96
N GLU A 46 4.90 9.09 2.90
CA GLU A 46 3.54 9.54 2.95
C GLU A 46 2.59 8.34 2.86
N ALA A 47 1.60 8.29 3.75
CA ALA A 47 0.55 7.27 3.77
C ALA A 47 -0.81 7.87 4.17
N VAL A 48 -1.12 9.05 3.61
CA VAL A 48 -2.40 9.73 3.83
C VAL A 48 -3.49 9.15 2.93
N PHE A 49 -4.69 9.74 2.99
CA PHE A 49 -5.84 9.31 2.21
C PHE A 49 -5.52 9.21 0.70
N GLU A 50 -6.07 8.18 0.02
CA GLU A 50 -5.78 7.84 -1.37
C GLU A 50 -6.51 8.80 -2.33
N SER A 51 -6.07 10.05 -2.35
CA SER A 51 -6.55 11.12 -3.22
C SER A 51 -5.36 11.87 -3.83
N MET A 52 -5.36 12.05 -5.15
CA MET A 52 -4.29 12.75 -5.85
C MET A 52 -4.10 14.18 -5.33
N ASP A 53 -5.18 14.91 -5.09
CA ASP A 53 -5.11 16.28 -4.61
C ASP A 53 -4.52 16.38 -3.21
N VAL A 54 -4.93 15.46 -2.31
CA VAL A 54 -4.38 15.39 -0.96
C VAL A 54 -2.89 15.06 -1.00
N LYS A 55 -2.48 14.06 -1.82
CA LYS A 55 -1.07 13.68 -1.93
C LYS A 55 -0.22 14.78 -2.53
N ARG A 56 -0.69 15.49 -3.55
CA ARG A 56 0.01 16.66 -4.12
C ARG A 56 0.23 17.76 -3.08
N GLN A 57 -0.78 18.08 -2.27
CA GLN A 57 -0.66 19.05 -1.19
C GLN A 57 0.36 18.62 -0.13
N VAL A 58 0.33 17.36 0.27
CA VAL A 58 1.29 16.81 1.23
C VAL A 58 2.71 16.81 0.65
N PHE A 59 2.90 16.36 -0.60
CA PHE A 59 4.21 16.35 -1.24
C PHE A 59 4.78 17.76 -1.41
N ALA A 60 3.98 18.75 -1.78
CA ALA A 60 4.39 20.15 -1.81
C ALA A 60 4.78 20.67 -0.41
N ALA A 61 4.14 20.21 0.66
CA ALA A 61 4.51 20.55 2.03
C ALA A 61 5.82 19.84 2.46
N LEU A 62 5.97 18.57 2.13
CA LEU A 62 7.20 17.80 2.42
C LEU A 62 8.40 18.36 1.66
N ASP A 63 8.24 18.80 0.41
CA ASP A 63 9.28 19.39 -0.41
C ASP A 63 9.89 20.64 0.23
N ARG A 64 9.06 21.44 0.91
CA ARG A 64 9.50 22.66 1.60
C ARG A 64 10.34 22.39 2.86
N VAL A 65 10.09 21.27 3.54
CA VAL A 65 10.75 20.98 4.83
C VAL A 65 11.84 19.92 4.74
N ALA A 66 11.81 19.08 3.73
CA ALA A 66 12.77 18.01 3.56
C ALA A 66 14.16 18.56 3.24
N LYS A 67 15.19 18.08 3.95
CA LYS A 67 16.57 18.47 3.69
C LYS A 67 17.04 18.03 2.29
N PRO A 68 18.08 18.67 1.73
CA PRO A 68 18.69 18.22 0.49
C PRO A 68 19.13 16.75 0.57
N GLY A 69 18.83 15.97 -0.48
CA GLY A 69 19.15 14.54 -0.56
C GLY A 69 18.20 13.60 0.20
N ALA A 70 17.19 14.13 0.89
CA ALA A 70 16.14 13.29 1.46
C ALA A 70 15.25 12.70 0.37
N VAL A 71 14.93 11.42 0.49
CA VAL A 71 14.01 10.71 -0.40
C VAL A 71 12.57 10.92 0.06
N LEU A 72 11.69 11.28 -0.85
CA LEU A 72 10.25 11.38 -0.63
C LEU A 72 9.56 10.15 -1.21
N ALA A 73 8.80 9.44 -0.40
CA ALA A 73 8.13 8.22 -0.83
C ALA A 73 6.63 8.29 -0.58
N THR A 74 5.84 7.76 -1.51
CA THR A 74 4.39 7.59 -1.34
C THR A 74 4.03 6.11 -1.19
N ASN A 75 3.13 5.80 -0.26
CA ASN A 75 2.56 4.46 -0.10
C ASN A 75 1.24 4.29 -0.89
N THR A 76 1.04 5.05 -1.97
CA THR A 76 -0.14 4.87 -2.82
C THR A 76 -0.23 3.46 -3.36
N SER A 77 -1.47 2.96 -3.54
CA SER A 77 -1.74 1.64 -4.11
C SER A 77 -2.09 1.69 -5.60
N TYR A 78 -2.54 2.86 -6.10
CA TYR A 78 -3.09 2.98 -7.46
C TYR A 78 -2.75 4.29 -8.17
N LEU A 79 -2.42 5.36 -7.42
CA LEU A 79 -2.22 6.66 -8.03
C LEU A 79 -0.90 6.75 -8.79
N ASP A 80 -0.89 7.55 -9.84
CA ASP A 80 0.29 7.79 -10.66
C ASP A 80 1.39 8.54 -9.88
N VAL A 81 2.47 7.82 -9.60
CA VAL A 81 3.61 8.36 -8.84
C VAL A 81 4.35 9.46 -9.61
N ASN A 82 4.29 9.48 -10.95
CA ASN A 82 4.83 10.58 -11.74
C ASN A 82 4.11 11.89 -11.42
N GLN A 83 2.78 11.87 -11.38
CA GLN A 83 1.98 13.05 -11.05
C GLN A 83 2.18 13.53 -9.61
N ILE A 84 2.48 12.62 -8.68
CA ILE A 84 2.83 12.99 -7.30
C ILE A 84 4.23 13.63 -7.27
N ALA A 85 5.18 13.08 -8.01
CA ALA A 85 6.53 13.63 -8.13
C ALA A 85 6.53 15.04 -8.74
N ASP A 86 5.65 15.29 -9.70
CA ASP A 86 5.49 16.61 -10.35
C ASP A 86 5.02 17.72 -9.40
N ALA A 87 4.46 17.37 -8.25
CA ALA A 87 4.07 18.32 -7.22
C ALA A 87 5.26 18.84 -6.40
N THR A 88 6.49 18.36 -6.66
CA THR A 88 7.72 18.75 -5.95
C THR A 88 8.74 19.43 -6.86
N SER A 89 9.64 20.21 -6.29
CA SER A 89 10.79 20.80 -6.98
C SER A 89 11.91 19.77 -7.27
N ARG A 90 11.82 18.60 -6.64
CA ARG A 90 12.81 17.50 -6.69
C ARG A 90 12.20 16.15 -7.14
N PRO A 91 11.57 16.05 -8.30
CA PRO A 91 10.91 14.81 -8.73
C PRO A 91 11.85 13.62 -8.86
N ARG A 92 13.17 13.87 -8.99
CA ARG A 92 14.19 12.82 -9.01
C ARG A 92 14.36 12.10 -7.67
N ASP A 93 13.98 12.73 -6.56
CA ASP A 93 14.10 12.20 -5.21
C ASP A 93 12.79 11.52 -4.74
N VAL A 94 11.80 11.37 -5.65
CA VAL A 94 10.50 10.77 -5.36
C VAL A 94 10.42 9.34 -5.88
N ILE A 95 9.93 8.42 -5.02
CA ILE A 95 9.64 7.02 -5.35
C ILE A 95 8.30 6.58 -4.74
N GLY A 96 7.76 5.47 -5.22
CA GLY A 96 6.70 4.76 -4.50
C GLY A 96 7.30 3.66 -3.60
N LEU A 97 6.74 3.51 -2.41
CA LEU A 97 7.00 2.40 -1.50
C LEU A 97 5.66 1.77 -1.12
N HIS A 98 5.15 0.88 -1.98
CA HIS A 98 3.85 0.26 -1.77
C HIS A 98 3.97 -0.94 -0.84
N PHE A 99 3.55 -0.73 0.41
CA PHE A 99 3.44 -1.78 1.42
C PHE A 99 2.07 -2.44 1.35
N PHE A 100 2.04 -3.75 1.51
CA PHE A 100 0.79 -4.50 1.62
C PHE A 100 0.32 -4.57 3.07
N SER A 101 -0.97 -4.40 3.29
CA SER A 101 -1.57 -4.43 4.62
C SER A 101 -1.78 -5.87 5.12
N PRO A 102 -1.47 -6.16 6.40
CA PRO A 102 -0.82 -5.33 7.40
C PRO A 102 0.70 -5.22 7.17
N ALA A 103 1.23 -4.00 7.08
CA ALA A 103 2.61 -3.76 6.66
C ALA A 103 3.69 -4.45 7.52
N HIS A 104 3.41 -4.72 8.79
CA HIS A 104 4.34 -5.42 9.70
C HIS A 104 4.35 -6.95 9.52
N VAL A 105 3.36 -7.51 8.80
CA VAL A 105 3.22 -8.94 8.52
C VAL A 105 3.60 -9.27 7.08
N MET A 106 3.04 -8.54 6.12
CA MET A 106 3.22 -8.78 4.70
C MET A 106 4.66 -8.51 4.27
N ARG A 107 5.26 -9.48 3.58
CA ARG A 107 6.68 -9.41 3.24
C ARG A 107 6.97 -8.63 1.97
N LEU A 108 6.02 -8.56 1.03
CA LEU A 108 6.20 -7.86 -0.24
C LEU A 108 6.27 -6.35 -0.03
N LEU A 109 7.21 -5.71 -0.71
CA LEU A 109 7.32 -4.27 -0.89
C LEU A 109 7.60 -3.97 -2.35
N GLU A 110 6.71 -3.27 -3.01
CA GLU A 110 6.96 -2.77 -4.36
C GLU A 110 7.66 -1.42 -4.29
N VAL A 111 8.86 -1.36 -4.85
CA VAL A 111 9.58 -0.09 -5.07
C VAL A 111 9.13 0.42 -6.44
N VAL A 112 8.20 1.35 -6.43
CA VAL A 112 7.61 1.92 -7.64
C VAL A 112 8.48 3.05 -8.13
N VAL A 113 8.95 2.92 -9.37
CA VAL A 113 9.96 3.81 -9.96
C VAL A 113 9.30 4.72 -10.98
N PRO A 114 9.04 6.00 -10.67
CA PRO A 114 8.60 6.98 -11.64
C PRO A 114 9.72 7.34 -12.62
N ASP A 115 9.34 7.95 -13.75
CA ASP A 115 10.23 8.16 -14.91
C ASP A 115 11.48 8.98 -14.60
N ARG A 116 11.37 9.91 -13.64
CA ARG A 116 12.46 10.82 -13.25
C ARG A 116 13.22 10.39 -11.99
N ALA A 117 12.87 9.25 -11.38
CA ALA A 117 13.52 8.80 -10.16
C ALA A 117 15.02 8.56 -10.35
N ALA A 118 15.82 9.13 -9.47
CA ALA A 118 17.26 8.95 -9.50
C ALA A 118 17.70 7.59 -8.95
N PRO A 119 18.82 7.02 -9.43
CA PRO A 119 19.31 5.72 -8.96
C PRO A 119 19.54 5.63 -7.45
N ASP A 120 19.96 6.70 -6.82
CA ASP A 120 20.18 6.80 -5.38
C ASP A 120 18.88 6.76 -4.56
N ALA A 121 17.82 7.42 -5.04
CA ALA A 121 16.49 7.32 -4.45
C ALA A 121 15.94 5.88 -4.55
N ILE A 122 16.08 5.25 -5.71
CA ILE A 122 15.69 3.85 -5.92
C ILE A 122 16.49 2.91 -5.00
N ALA A 123 17.81 3.09 -4.93
CA ALA A 123 18.68 2.30 -4.06
C ALA A 123 18.29 2.43 -2.58
N THR A 124 17.87 3.63 -2.15
CA THR A 124 17.36 3.89 -0.79
C THR A 124 16.10 3.04 -0.51
N GLY A 125 15.17 2.94 -1.46
CA GLY A 125 13.98 2.09 -1.32
C GLY A 125 14.33 0.60 -1.14
N PHE A 126 15.26 0.07 -1.94
CA PHE A 126 15.74 -1.31 -1.81
C PHE A 126 16.53 -1.55 -0.51
N ALA A 127 17.35 -0.58 -0.08
CA ALA A 127 18.08 -0.66 1.19
C ALA A 127 17.12 -0.69 2.38
N LEU A 128 16.07 0.14 2.36
CA LEU A 128 15.00 0.09 3.36
C LEU A 128 14.33 -1.29 3.39
N ALA A 129 13.92 -1.80 2.25
CA ALA A 129 13.27 -3.12 2.16
C ALA A 129 14.15 -4.23 2.76
N LYS A 130 15.45 -4.24 2.46
CA LYS A 130 16.43 -5.17 3.05
C LYS A 130 16.50 -5.04 4.56
N ARG A 131 16.56 -3.80 5.07
CA ARG A 131 16.61 -3.53 6.53
C ARG A 131 15.32 -3.98 7.24
N LEU A 132 14.17 -3.86 6.57
CA LEU A 132 12.87 -4.32 7.06
C LEU A 132 12.63 -5.83 6.83
N LYS A 133 13.61 -6.55 6.25
CA LYS A 133 13.51 -7.99 5.89
C LYS A 133 12.33 -8.27 4.97
N LYS A 134 12.02 -7.36 4.05
CA LYS A 134 10.99 -7.50 3.03
C LYS A 134 11.57 -8.02 1.73
N VAL A 135 10.70 -8.65 0.94
CA VAL A 135 10.99 -9.02 -0.45
C VAL A 135 10.67 -7.80 -1.32
N ALA A 136 11.70 -7.13 -1.80
CA ALA A 136 11.55 -5.96 -2.65
C ALA A 136 11.44 -6.36 -4.11
N VAL A 137 10.49 -5.76 -4.82
CA VAL A 137 10.33 -5.90 -6.27
C VAL A 137 10.27 -4.50 -6.89
N ARG A 138 11.02 -4.29 -7.99
CA ARG A 138 10.92 -3.05 -8.75
C ARG A 138 9.63 -3.07 -9.57
N ALA A 139 8.80 -2.07 -9.42
CA ALA A 139 7.59 -1.87 -10.21
C ALA A 139 7.69 -0.59 -11.05
N GLY A 140 7.12 -0.58 -12.23
CA GLY A 140 6.85 0.62 -13.01
C GLY A 140 5.56 1.30 -12.55
N VAL A 141 5.34 2.53 -13.00
CA VAL A 141 4.11 3.26 -12.70
C VAL A 141 2.99 2.74 -13.62
N CYS A 142 2.01 2.07 -13.03
CA CYS A 142 0.77 1.65 -13.68
C CYS A 142 -0.32 1.40 -12.62
N ASP A 143 -1.58 1.34 -13.02
CA ASP A 143 -2.69 1.08 -12.10
C ASP A 143 -2.54 -0.27 -11.38
N GLY A 144 -2.44 -0.23 -10.04
CA GLY A 144 -2.27 -1.41 -9.19
C GLY A 144 -0.88 -2.04 -9.22
N PHE A 145 0.09 -1.40 -9.83
CA PHE A 145 1.50 -1.83 -9.98
C PHE A 145 1.61 -3.30 -10.42
N ILE A 146 2.26 -4.18 -9.65
CA ILE A 146 2.37 -5.61 -9.98
C ILE A 146 1.33 -6.42 -9.22
N GLY A 147 1.33 -6.34 -7.88
CA GLY A 147 0.52 -7.20 -7.02
C GLY A 147 -0.97 -6.96 -7.17
N ASN A 148 -1.41 -5.71 -7.04
CA ASN A 148 -2.82 -5.37 -7.19
C ASN A 148 -3.32 -5.57 -8.62
N ARG A 149 -2.46 -5.38 -9.64
CA ARG A 149 -2.81 -5.64 -11.04
C ARG A 149 -3.05 -7.13 -11.29
N ILE A 150 -2.18 -8.02 -10.78
CA ILE A 150 -2.39 -9.46 -10.86
C ILE A 150 -3.65 -9.85 -10.09
N LEU A 151 -3.82 -9.31 -8.88
CA LEU A 151 -5.00 -9.57 -8.04
C LEU A 151 -6.30 -9.15 -8.74
N ALA A 152 -6.31 -8.03 -9.46
CA ALA A 152 -7.50 -7.56 -10.19
C ALA A 152 -7.94 -8.55 -11.28
N HIS A 153 -7.00 -9.11 -12.06
CA HIS A 153 -7.31 -10.13 -13.08
C HIS A 153 -7.79 -11.44 -12.45
N TYR A 154 -7.09 -11.91 -11.42
CA TYR A 154 -7.50 -13.08 -10.67
C TYR A 154 -8.90 -12.89 -10.07
N ARG A 155 -9.17 -11.72 -9.48
CA ARG A 155 -10.47 -11.39 -8.90
C ARG A 155 -11.58 -11.37 -9.95
N ALA A 156 -11.34 -10.76 -11.10
CA ALA A 156 -12.33 -10.74 -12.20
C ALA A 156 -12.71 -12.15 -12.66
N ALA A 157 -11.75 -13.08 -12.68
CA ALA A 157 -12.01 -14.47 -13.05
C ALA A 157 -12.92 -15.18 -12.04
N VAL A 158 -12.65 -15.05 -10.73
CA VAL A 158 -13.50 -15.69 -9.71
C VAL A 158 -14.87 -15.03 -9.59
N ASP A 159 -14.94 -13.69 -9.76
CA ASP A 159 -16.21 -12.97 -9.79
C ASP A 159 -17.08 -13.41 -10.99
N ALA A 160 -16.47 -13.70 -12.14
CA ALA A 160 -17.17 -14.25 -13.29
C ALA A 160 -17.78 -15.62 -13.00
N MET A 161 -17.09 -16.50 -12.26
CA MET A 161 -17.62 -17.80 -11.85
C MET A 161 -18.88 -17.65 -10.97
N VAL A 162 -18.86 -16.70 -10.02
CA VAL A 162 -20.02 -16.45 -9.16
C VAL A 162 -21.18 -15.83 -9.94
N LEU A 163 -20.90 -14.95 -10.92
CA LEU A 163 -21.93 -14.45 -11.83
C LEU A 163 -22.54 -15.55 -12.70
N ASP A 164 -21.83 -16.65 -12.95
CA ASP A 164 -22.31 -17.85 -13.65
C ASP A 164 -22.99 -18.87 -12.71
N GLY A 165 -23.13 -18.53 -11.42
CA GLY A 165 -23.87 -19.35 -10.45
C GLY A 165 -23.00 -20.20 -9.53
N ALA A 166 -21.67 -20.05 -9.54
CA ALA A 166 -20.82 -20.73 -8.58
C ALA A 166 -21.04 -20.19 -7.15
N ASP A 167 -21.04 -21.09 -6.16
CA ASP A 167 -21.08 -20.72 -4.76
C ASP A 167 -19.71 -20.08 -4.35
N PRO A 168 -19.69 -18.84 -3.83
CA PRO A 168 -18.45 -18.18 -3.41
C PRO A 168 -17.68 -18.94 -2.32
N ILE A 169 -18.38 -19.67 -1.43
CA ILE A 169 -17.76 -20.52 -0.41
C ILE A 169 -17.06 -21.72 -1.07
N ALA A 170 -17.66 -22.29 -2.11
CA ALA A 170 -17.03 -23.37 -2.86
C ALA A 170 -15.80 -22.90 -3.62
N VAL A 171 -15.82 -21.68 -4.19
CA VAL A 171 -14.65 -21.05 -4.83
C VAL A 171 -13.52 -20.85 -3.82
N ASP A 172 -13.81 -20.30 -2.65
CA ASP A 172 -12.82 -20.11 -1.57
C ASP A 172 -12.20 -21.45 -1.13
N ARG A 173 -13.04 -22.47 -0.97
CA ARG A 173 -12.59 -23.82 -0.59
C ARG A 173 -11.71 -24.46 -1.67
N ALA A 174 -12.07 -24.31 -2.94
CA ALA A 174 -11.28 -24.85 -4.06
C ALA A 174 -9.89 -24.22 -4.12
N LEU A 175 -9.80 -22.89 -3.97
CA LEU A 175 -8.52 -22.18 -4.03
C LEU A 175 -7.65 -22.41 -2.80
N THR A 176 -8.23 -22.50 -1.61
CA THR A 176 -7.46 -22.91 -0.41
C THR A 176 -6.98 -24.35 -0.53
N GLY A 177 -7.79 -25.25 -1.08
CA GLY A 177 -7.39 -26.63 -1.39
C GLY A 177 -6.26 -26.71 -2.44
N PHE A 178 -6.21 -25.79 -3.38
CA PHE A 178 -5.13 -25.66 -4.35
C PHE A 178 -3.81 -25.14 -3.73
N GLY A 179 -3.87 -24.49 -2.56
CA GLY A 179 -2.70 -24.00 -1.83
C GLY A 179 -2.65 -22.49 -1.58
N PHE A 180 -3.70 -21.75 -1.88
CA PHE A 180 -3.82 -20.36 -1.44
C PHE A 180 -3.98 -20.30 0.08
N ALA A 181 -3.34 -19.32 0.71
CA ALA A 181 -3.42 -19.13 2.17
C ALA A 181 -4.82 -18.76 2.64
N MET A 182 -5.63 -18.15 1.77
CA MET A 182 -6.99 -17.71 2.03
C MET A 182 -7.77 -17.64 0.70
N GLY A 183 -9.06 -17.92 0.73
CA GLY A 183 -9.92 -17.78 -0.44
C GLY A 183 -10.16 -16.30 -0.80
N PRO A 184 -10.49 -15.99 -2.06
CA PRO A 184 -10.63 -14.61 -2.56
C PRO A 184 -11.74 -13.82 -1.87
N TYR A 185 -12.85 -14.46 -1.50
CA TYR A 185 -13.97 -13.81 -0.82
C TYR A 185 -13.65 -13.58 0.65
N ALA A 186 -13.05 -14.57 1.33
CA ALA A 186 -12.55 -14.40 2.69
C ALA A 186 -11.49 -13.29 2.79
N VAL A 187 -10.61 -13.13 1.78
CA VAL A 187 -9.66 -11.99 1.71
C VAL A 187 -10.40 -10.67 1.59
N THR A 188 -11.50 -10.63 0.82
CA THR A 188 -12.29 -9.40 0.64
C THR A 188 -13.01 -8.99 1.93
N ASP A 189 -13.61 -9.96 2.63
CA ASP A 189 -14.25 -9.72 3.92
C ASP A 189 -13.25 -9.21 4.96
N LEU A 190 -12.04 -9.76 4.97
CA LEU A 190 -10.97 -9.31 5.86
C LEU A 190 -10.45 -7.92 5.51
N ALA A 191 -10.33 -7.59 4.22
CA ALA A 191 -9.80 -6.31 3.75
C ALA A 191 -10.82 -5.17 3.84
N GLY A 192 -12.11 -5.48 3.81
CA GLY A 192 -13.23 -4.55 3.71
C GLY A 192 -13.75 -4.41 2.28
N LEU A 193 -15.08 -4.37 2.16
CA LEU A 193 -15.76 -4.26 0.87
C LEU A 193 -15.63 -2.86 0.23
N ASP A 194 -15.40 -1.84 1.06
CA ASP A 194 -15.26 -0.43 0.69
C ASP A 194 -14.14 -0.21 -0.34
N ILE A 195 -12.99 -0.85 -0.17
CA ILE A 195 -11.86 -0.73 -1.09
C ILE A 195 -12.24 -1.21 -2.49
N GLY A 196 -12.90 -2.36 -2.56
CA GLY A 196 -13.40 -2.93 -3.82
C GLY A 196 -14.45 -2.05 -4.47
N TYR A 197 -15.42 -1.56 -3.69
CA TYR A 197 -16.47 -0.66 -4.14
C TYR A 197 -15.89 0.64 -4.72
N MET A 198 -15.05 1.35 -3.98
CA MET A 198 -14.41 2.59 -4.43
C MET A 198 -13.57 2.39 -5.70
N THR A 199 -12.87 1.24 -5.82
CA THR A 199 -12.11 0.91 -7.02
C THR A 199 -13.03 0.71 -8.23
N ARG A 200 -14.16 0.03 -8.09
CA ARG A 200 -15.15 -0.15 -9.17
C ARG A 200 -15.79 1.17 -9.58
N GLN A 201 -16.11 2.04 -8.61
CA GLN A 201 -16.63 3.39 -8.90
C GLN A 201 -15.61 4.23 -9.66
N ARG A 202 -14.35 4.26 -9.23
CA ARG A 202 -13.27 4.99 -9.90
C ARG A 202 -13.09 4.55 -11.37
N LYS A 203 -13.21 3.25 -11.64
CA LYS A 203 -13.03 2.67 -12.98
C LYS A 203 -14.32 2.66 -13.81
N ALA A 204 -15.44 3.13 -13.29
CA ALA A 204 -16.73 3.00 -13.96
C ALA A 204 -16.79 3.70 -15.33
N ALA A 205 -16.15 4.89 -15.43
CA ALA A 205 -16.11 5.67 -16.68
C ALA A 205 -15.29 5.01 -17.80
N ASP A 206 -14.24 4.27 -17.44
CA ASP A 206 -13.31 3.62 -18.37
C ASP A 206 -13.70 2.16 -18.67
N ARG A 207 -14.82 1.69 -18.12
CA ARG A 207 -15.26 0.30 -18.27
C ARG A 207 -15.69 -0.02 -19.69
N HIS A 208 -15.17 -1.13 -20.22
CA HIS A 208 -15.62 -1.61 -21.51
C HIS A 208 -17.08 -2.15 -21.41
N PRO A 209 -17.96 -1.91 -22.42
CA PRO A 209 -19.36 -2.35 -22.38
C PRO A 209 -19.57 -3.86 -22.22
N ARG A 210 -18.56 -4.67 -22.55
CA ARG A 210 -18.58 -6.14 -22.40
C ARG A 210 -18.06 -6.63 -21.04
N ASP A 211 -17.54 -5.72 -20.18
CA ASP A 211 -17.03 -6.13 -18.87
C ASP A 211 -18.19 -6.56 -17.97
N ARG A 212 -18.01 -7.69 -17.34
CA ARG A 212 -18.98 -8.23 -16.36
C ARG A 212 -18.75 -7.56 -15.00
N VAL A 213 -19.81 -6.96 -14.46
CA VAL A 213 -19.75 -6.26 -13.19
C VAL A 213 -20.25 -7.17 -12.06
N PRO A 214 -19.47 -7.38 -11.00
CA PRO A 214 -19.93 -8.17 -9.86
C PRO A 214 -20.89 -7.34 -8.98
N VAL A 215 -22.12 -7.13 -9.46
CA VAL A 215 -23.17 -6.32 -8.79
C VAL A 215 -23.46 -6.83 -7.37
N PHE A 216 -23.28 -8.14 -7.13
CA PHE A 216 -23.44 -8.72 -5.80
C PHE A 216 -22.48 -8.10 -4.76
N ALA A 217 -21.26 -7.79 -5.18
CA ALA A 217 -20.26 -7.17 -4.29
C ALA A 217 -20.61 -5.72 -3.92
N ASP A 218 -21.29 -4.98 -4.81
CA ASP A 218 -21.77 -3.64 -4.52
C ASP A 218 -22.96 -3.66 -3.56
N ARG A 219 -23.91 -4.59 -3.80
CA ARG A 219 -25.08 -4.78 -2.91
C ARG A 219 -24.72 -5.25 -1.49
N LEU A 220 -23.58 -5.92 -1.32
CA LEU A 220 -23.10 -6.30 0.01
C LEU A 220 -22.48 -5.13 0.78
N TYR A 221 -22.04 -4.10 0.04
CA TYR A 221 -21.47 -2.89 0.64
C TYR A 221 -22.55 -1.85 0.99
N GLU A 222 -23.59 -1.72 0.17
CA GLU A 222 -24.74 -0.81 0.35
C GLU A 222 -25.66 -1.27 1.50
#